data_291dd37778e7e2bd3a912978c3177a47
#
_entry.id   291dd37778e7e2bd3a912978c3177a47
#
_cell.length_a   1.000
_cell.length_b   1.000
_cell.length_c   1.000
_cell.angle_alpha   90.00
_cell.angle_beta   90.00
_cell.angle_gamma   90.00
#
_symmetry.space_group_name_H-M   'P 1'
#
loop_
_entity.id
_entity.type
_entity.pdbx_description
1 polymer ?
#
loop_
_entity_poly.entity_id
_entity_poly.type
_entity_poly.pdbx_seq_one_letter_code
_entity_poly.pdbx_strand_id
1 'polypeptide(L)'
;MPCAARSRACRQGDRTTHQCLVKAVLAWKGDPGLQAADYHQIALQLTGAARSVATDVRRAVGRLPERRAARALAEYVLDDADRRLAVPLEGTACCARERARIVRALYERLDRLAELAPAAAS
;
A
#
# COMPACT_ATOMS: atom_id res chain seq x y z
N MET A 1 -16.34 17.76 -14.86
CA MET A 1 -15.02 17.44 -14.32
C MET A 1 -14.61 16.04 -14.71
N PRO A 2 -13.67 15.90 -15.62
CA PRO A 2 -13.29 14.56 -16.09
C PRO A 2 -12.40 13.83 -15.07
N CYS A 3 -13.00 13.33 -14.02
CA CYS A 3 -12.28 12.68 -12.93
C CYS A 3 -11.50 11.46 -13.37
N ALA A 4 -12.00 10.74 -14.37
CA ALA A 4 -11.35 9.49 -14.80
C ALA A 4 -9.96 9.70 -15.35
N ALA A 5 -9.77 10.62 -16.28
CA ALA A 5 -8.48 10.91 -16.88
C ALA A 5 -7.51 11.49 -15.85
N ARG A 6 -8.03 12.38 -15.03
CA ARG A 6 -7.25 13.03 -13.99
C ARG A 6 -6.78 12.04 -12.93
N SER A 7 -7.64 11.07 -12.55
CA SER A 7 -7.30 10.13 -11.51
C SER A 7 -6.19 9.16 -11.92
N ARG A 8 -6.09 8.79 -13.19
CA ARG A 8 -5.04 7.90 -13.65
C ARG A 8 -3.66 8.56 -13.50
N ALA A 9 -3.53 9.81 -13.92
CA ALA A 9 -2.29 10.55 -13.79
C ALA A 9 -1.93 10.79 -12.31
N CYS A 10 -2.93 11.11 -11.49
CA CYS A 10 -2.73 11.31 -10.06
C CYS A 10 -2.28 10.03 -9.37
N ARG A 11 -2.88 8.89 -9.71
CA ARG A 11 -2.51 7.61 -9.12
C ARG A 11 -1.06 7.25 -9.43
N GLN A 12 -0.61 7.51 -10.65
CA GLN A 12 0.76 7.22 -11.02
C GLN A 12 1.74 8.10 -10.23
N GLY A 13 1.44 9.38 -10.08
CA GLY A 13 2.24 10.31 -9.29
C GLY A 13 2.22 9.94 -7.82
N ASP A 14 1.04 9.59 -7.29
CA ASP A 14 0.89 9.17 -5.90
C ASP A 14 1.67 7.91 -5.61
N ARG A 15 1.62 6.94 -6.51
CA ARG A 15 2.37 5.70 -6.35
C ARG A 15 3.86 5.98 -6.27
N THR A 16 4.39 6.80 -7.16
CA THR A 16 5.80 7.18 -7.15
C THR A 16 6.19 7.83 -5.83
N THR A 17 5.36 8.77 -5.36
CA THR A 17 5.57 9.45 -4.09
C THR A 17 5.56 8.46 -2.92
N HIS A 18 4.58 7.56 -2.89
CA HIS A 18 4.46 6.56 -1.84
C HIS A 18 5.67 5.63 -1.83
N GLN A 19 6.11 5.17 -3.01
CA GLN A 19 7.25 4.27 -3.10
C GLN A 19 8.55 4.94 -2.69
N CYS A 20 8.72 6.22 -3.01
CA CYS A 20 9.88 7.00 -2.54
C CYS A 20 9.90 7.09 -1.03
N LEU A 21 8.75 7.36 -0.41
CA LEU A 21 8.65 7.46 1.04
C LEU A 21 8.93 6.10 1.70
N VAL A 22 8.35 5.03 1.16
CA VAL A 22 8.59 3.67 1.65
C VAL A 22 10.08 3.33 1.60
N LYS A 23 10.70 3.61 0.47
CA LYS A 23 12.12 3.34 0.26
C LYS A 23 12.98 4.10 1.27
N ALA A 24 12.67 5.36 1.48
CA ALA A 24 13.42 6.21 2.43
C ALA A 24 13.28 5.67 3.86
N VAL A 25 12.07 5.32 4.27
CA VAL A 25 11.81 4.81 5.62
C VAL A 25 12.50 3.46 5.85
N LEU A 26 12.39 2.56 4.89
CA LEU A 26 12.99 1.23 5.01
C LEU A 26 14.51 1.23 4.89
N ALA A 27 15.09 2.33 4.39
CA ALA A 27 16.54 2.50 4.33
C ALA A 27 17.15 2.98 5.64
N TRP A 28 16.34 3.38 6.62
CA TRP A 28 16.89 3.84 7.91
C TRP A 28 17.73 2.75 8.57
N LYS A 29 18.91 3.14 9.05
CA LYS A 29 19.79 2.26 9.82
C LYS A 29 19.61 2.62 11.29
N GLY A 30 18.77 1.85 11.99
CA GLY A 30 18.41 2.17 13.36
C GLY A 30 17.38 3.29 13.40
N ASP A 31 17.30 3.97 14.52
CA ASP A 31 16.40 5.09 14.73
C ASP A 31 17.07 6.37 14.23
N PRO A 32 16.50 7.09 13.26
CA PRO A 32 17.10 8.31 12.75
C PRO A 32 17.04 9.50 13.71
N GLY A 33 16.36 9.36 14.86
CA GLY A 33 16.32 10.39 15.87
C GLY A 33 15.40 11.57 15.57
N LEU A 34 14.33 11.30 14.83
CA LEU A 34 13.34 12.34 14.55
C LEU A 34 12.43 12.60 15.75
N GLN A 35 11.70 13.71 15.72
CA GLN A 35 10.70 14.02 16.73
C GLN A 35 9.53 13.06 16.63
N ALA A 36 8.85 12.79 17.74
CA ALA A 36 7.68 11.92 17.75
C ALA A 36 6.60 12.40 16.76
N ALA A 37 6.41 13.70 16.66
CA ALA A 37 5.44 14.27 15.73
C ALA A 37 5.80 13.97 14.27
N ASP A 38 7.09 13.94 13.94
CA ASP A 38 7.55 13.64 12.59
C ASP A 38 7.30 12.17 12.25
N TYR A 39 7.61 11.26 13.16
CA TYR A 39 7.32 9.84 12.97
C TYR A 39 5.82 9.61 12.81
N HIS A 40 5.02 10.29 13.63
CA HIS A 40 3.56 10.18 13.55
C HIS A 40 3.06 10.63 12.17
N GLN A 41 3.57 11.76 11.68
CA GLN A 41 3.16 12.29 10.38
C GLN A 41 3.54 11.33 9.25
N ILE A 42 4.75 10.78 9.29
CA ILE A 42 5.21 9.80 8.30
C ILE A 42 4.29 8.57 8.33
N ALA A 43 4.03 8.04 9.52
CA ALA A 43 3.18 6.87 9.67
C ALA A 43 1.76 7.15 9.20
N LEU A 44 1.25 8.35 9.43
CA LEU A 44 -0.08 8.75 8.98
C LEU A 44 -0.15 8.78 7.45
N GLN A 45 0.85 9.35 6.79
CA GLN A 45 0.91 9.36 5.33
C GLN A 45 0.98 7.95 4.76
N LEU A 46 1.80 7.09 5.37
CA LEU A 46 1.91 5.71 4.93
C LEU A 46 0.63 4.92 5.16
N THR A 47 -0.10 5.21 6.23
CA THR A 47 -1.40 4.59 6.48
C THR A 47 -2.40 4.97 5.38
N GLY A 48 -2.44 6.25 5.01
CA GLY A 48 -3.29 6.71 3.91
C GLY A 48 -2.95 6.04 2.60
N ALA A 49 -1.65 5.92 2.30
CA ALA A 49 -1.16 5.23 1.11
C ALA A 49 -1.60 3.76 1.13
N ALA A 50 -1.44 3.07 2.26
CA ALA A 50 -1.82 1.68 2.39
C ALA A 50 -3.31 1.46 2.12
N ARG A 51 -4.16 2.32 2.66
CA ARG A 51 -5.61 2.22 2.44
C ARG A 51 -5.98 2.44 0.99
N SER A 52 -5.31 3.37 0.32
CA SER A 52 -5.53 3.63 -1.10
C SER A 52 -5.15 2.42 -1.95
N VAL A 53 -3.96 1.85 -1.70
CA VAL A 53 -3.49 0.67 -2.44
C VAL A 53 -4.37 -0.54 -2.14
N ALA A 54 -4.80 -0.70 -0.89
CA ALA A 54 -5.71 -1.80 -0.51
C ALA A 54 -7.00 -1.74 -1.33
N THR A 55 -7.52 -0.55 -1.57
CA THR A 55 -8.70 -0.38 -2.42
C THR A 55 -8.42 -0.88 -3.84
N ASP A 56 -7.26 -0.54 -4.40
CA ASP A 56 -6.87 -0.99 -5.73
C ASP A 56 -6.71 -2.51 -5.78
N VAL A 57 -6.13 -3.10 -4.73
CA VAL A 57 -5.99 -4.56 -4.62
C VAL A 57 -7.38 -5.23 -4.59
N ARG A 58 -8.32 -4.68 -3.82
CA ARG A 58 -9.69 -5.22 -3.76
C ARG A 58 -10.37 -5.20 -5.12
N ARG A 59 -10.17 -4.13 -5.89
CA ARG A 59 -10.72 -4.03 -7.24
C ARG A 59 -10.12 -5.09 -8.16
N ALA A 60 -8.81 -5.29 -8.06
CA ALA A 60 -8.12 -6.30 -8.87
C ALA A 60 -8.59 -7.70 -8.49
N VAL A 61 -8.77 -7.97 -7.20
CA VAL A 61 -9.28 -9.25 -6.69
C VAL A 61 -10.66 -9.54 -7.25
N GLY A 62 -11.52 -8.52 -7.30
CA GLY A 62 -12.88 -8.67 -7.81
C GLY A 62 -12.94 -9.13 -9.26
N ARG A 63 -11.86 -8.98 -10.02
CA ARG A 63 -11.79 -9.41 -11.41
C ARG A 63 -11.30 -10.84 -11.57
N LEU A 64 -10.85 -11.48 -10.49
CA LEU A 64 -10.36 -12.85 -10.53
C LEU A 64 -11.46 -13.85 -10.18
N PRO A 65 -11.42 -15.05 -10.79
CA PRO A 65 -12.34 -16.12 -10.41
C PRO A 65 -12.14 -16.49 -8.94
N GLU A 66 -13.21 -16.85 -8.26
CA GLU A 66 -13.18 -17.17 -6.84
C GLU A 66 -12.27 -18.33 -6.50
N ARG A 67 -12.08 -19.25 -7.43
CA ARG A 67 -11.25 -20.45 -7.21
C ARG A 67 -9.76 -20.23 -7.39
N ARG A 68 -9.36 -19.07 -7.86
CA ARG A 68 -7.92 -18.79 -8.05
C ARG A 68 -7.22 -18.68 -6.71
N ALA A 69 -6.12 -19.41 -6.58
CA ALA A 69 -5.28 -19.34 -5.39
C ALA A 69 -4.76 -17.90 -5.17
N ALA A 70 -4.51 -17.18 -6.28
CA ALA A 70 -4.08 -15.78 -6.21
C ALA A 70 -5.11 -14.90 -5.53
N ARG A 71 -6.41 -15.18 -5.73
CA ARG A 71 -7.47 -14.43 -5.06
C ARG A 71 -7.47 -14.67 -3.56
N ALA A 72 -7.38 -15.94 -3.15
CA ALA A 72 -7.34 -16.30 -1.73
C ALA A 72 -6.14 -15.66 -1.04
N LEU A 73 -4.98 -15.68 -1.69
CA LEU A 73 -3.78 -15.09 -1.15
C LEU A 73 -3.91 -13.57 -1.02
N ALA A 74 -4.48 -12.92 -2.03
CA ALA A 74 -4.69 -11.48 -1.99
C ALA A 74 -5.67 -11.08 -0.88
N GLU A 75 -6.74 -11.86 -0.69
CA GLU A 75 -7.70 -11.63 0.39
C GLU A 75 -7.03 -11.77 1.76
N TYR A 76 -6.16 -12.76 1.90
CA TYR A 76 -5.38 -12.93 3.13
C TYR A 76 -4.49 -11.72 3.40
N VAL A 77 -3.80 -11.22 2.37
CA VAL A 77 -2.92 -10.05 2.49
C VAL A 77 -3.73 -8.82 2.88
N LEU A 78 -4.92 -8.65 2.30
CA LEU A 78 -5.82 -7.54 2.63
C LEU A 78 -6.29 -7.60 4.07
N ASP A 79 -6.70 -8.78 4.53
CA ASP A 79 -7.16 -8.95 5.91
C ASP A 79 -6.03 -8.67 6.90
N ASP A 80 -4.84 -9.17 6.60
CA ASP A 80 -3.66 -8.93 7.43
C ASP A 80 -3.33 -7.44 7.49
N ALA A 81 -3.36 -6.76 6.35
CA ALA A 81 -3.10 -5.33 6.28
C ALA A 81 -4.14 -4.55 7.10
N ASP A 82 -5.41 -4.90 6.97
CA ASP A 82 -6.48 -4.23 7.72
C ASP A 82 -6.26 -4.35 9.24
N ARG A 83 -5.88 -5.54 9.71
CA ARG A 83 -5.61 -5.76 11.14
C ARG A 83 -4.42 -4.92 11.60
N ARG A 84 -3.36 -4.88 10.80
CA ARG A 84 -2.14 -4.14 11.17
C ARG A 84 -2.37 -2.64 11.10
N LEU A 85 -3.18 -2.17 10.17
CA LEU A 85 -3.52 -0.75 10.05
C LEU A 85 -4.49 -0.29 11.14
N ALA A 86 -5.20 -1.20 11.77
CA ALA A 86 -6.11 -0.88 12.87
C ALA A 86 -5.37 -0.57 14.18
N VAL A 87 -4.11 -0.97 14.28
CA VAL A 87 -3.28 -0.66 15.46
C VAL A 87 -3.08 0.85 15.52
N PRO A 88 -3.25 1.48 16.71
CA PRO A 88 -3.09 2.92 16.83
C PRO A 88 -1.69 3.37 16.42
N LEU A 89 -1.62 4.57 15.82
CA LEU A 89 -0.34 5.15 15.42
C LEU A 89 0.46 5.59 16.64
N GLU A 90 1.75 5.31 16.59
CA GLU A 90 2.69 5.75 17.60
C GLU A 90 3.73 6.66 16.93
N GLY A 91 4.27 7.59 17.69
CA GLY A 91 5.32 8.50 17.20
C GLY A 91 6.69 7.86 17.32
N THR A 92 6.90 6.72 16.67
CA THR A 92 8.15 5.95 16.73
C THR A 92 8.61 5.52 15.35
N ALA A 93 9.92 5.31 15.22
CA ALA A 93 10.50 4.77 13.99
C ALA A 93 9.95 3.39 13.67
N CYS A 94 9.70 2.58 14.68
CA CYS A 94 9.18 1.23 14.52
C CYS A 94 7.78 1.25 13.87
N CYS A 95 6.92 2.14 14.34
CA CYS A 95 5.59 2.30 13.76
C CYS A 95 5.66 2.73 12.30
N ALA A 96 6.51 3.71 11.99
CA ALA A 96 6.67 4.19 10.62
C ALA A 96 7.19 3.08 9.70
N ARG A 97 8.18 2.30 10.16
CA ARG A 97 8.70 1.18 9.38
C ARG A 97 7.65 0.12 9.11
N GLU A 98 6.85 -0.19 10.13
CA GLU A 98 5.78 -1.18 9.97
C GLU A 98 4.78 -0.75 8.92
N ARG A 99 4.39 0.52 8.93
CA ARG A 99 3.48 1.05 7.92
C ARG A 99 4.10 1.02 6.52
N ALA A 100 5.40 1.31 6.43
CA ALA A 100 6.11 1.24 5.14
C ALA A 100 6.12 -0.19 4.59
N ARG A 101 6.31 -1.19 5.45
CA ARG A 101 6.27 -2.59 5.04
C ARG A 101 4.90 -3.00 4.52
N ILE A 102 3.84 -2.51 5.16
CA ILE A 102 2.46 -2.78 4.72
C ILE A 102 2.24 -2.20 3.32
N VAL A 103 2.64 -0.95 3.10
CA VAL A 103 2.48 -0.31 1.78
C VAL A 103 3.24 -1.10 0.72
N ARG A 104 4.48 -1.48 1.00
CA ARG A 104 5.29 -2.26 0.06
C ARG A 104 4.62 -3.59 -0.28
N ALA A 105 4.14 -4.30 0.72
CA ALA A 105 3.49 -5.59 0.51
C ALA A 105 2.23 -5.45 -0.35
N LEU A 106 1.46 -4.39 -0.14
CA LEU A 106 0.24 -4.16 -0.91
C LEU A 106 0.57 -3.84 -2.38
N TYR A 107 1.58 -3.01 -2.64
CA TYR A 107 2.00 -2.72 -4.01
C TYR A 107 2.53 -3.98 -4.71
N GLU A 108 3.31 -4.79 -4.01
CA GLU A 108 3.80 -6.06 -4.57
C GLU A 108 2.64 -6.96 -4.95
N ARG A 109 1.61 -7.02 -4.09
CA ARG A 109 0.43 -7.83 -4.38
C ARG A 109 -0.34 -7.27 -5.56
N LEU A 110 -0.49 -5.96 -5.63
CA LEU A 110 -1.15 -5.31 -6.76
C LEU A 110 -0.46 -5.64 -8.08
N ASP A 111 0.88 -5.57 -8.09
CA ASP A 111 1.65 -5.86 -9.29
C ASP A 111 1.51 -7.33 -9.71
N ARG A 112 1.49 -8.25 -8.75
CA ARG A 112 1.27 -9.67 -9.04
C ARG A 112 -0.10 -9.93 -9.64
N LEU A 113 -1.11 -9.24 -9.13
CA LEU A 113 -2.47 -9.37 -9.66
C LEU A 113 -2.57 -8.81 -11.08
N ALA A 114 -1.83 -7.74 -11.36
CA ALA A 114 -1.79 -7.16 -12.70
C ALA A 114 -1.18 -8.13 -13.71
N GLU A 115 -0.16 -8.89 -13.30
CA GLU A 115 0.46 -9.91 -14.15
C GLU A 115 -0.52 -11.03 -14.51
N LEU A 116 -1.51 -11.26 -13.63
CA LEU A 116 -2.52 -12.29 -13.83
C LEU A 116 -3.73 -11.80 -14.60
N ALA A 117 -3.81 -10.50 -14.87
CA ALA A 117 -4.93 -9.95 -15.63
C ALA A 117 -4.99 -10.59 -17.01
N PRO A 118 -6.18 -10.97 -17.48
CA PRO A 118 -6.30 -11.62 -18.78
C PRO A 118 -5.78 -10.73 -19.91
N ALA A 119 -4.87 -11.25 -20.71
CA ALA A 119 -4.38 -10.53 -21.88
C ALA A 119 -5.51 -10.19 -22.83
N ALA A 120 -6.54 -11.03 -22.84
CA ALA A 120 -7.72 -10.80 -23.65
C ALA A 120 -8.47 -9.53 -23.24
N ALA A 121 -8.21 -9.02 -22.08
CA ALA A 121 -8.79 -7.76 -21.66
C ALA A 121 -8.25 -6.58 -22.44
N SER A 122 -7.15 -6.79 -23.11
CA SER A 122 -6.54 -5.77 -23.95
C SER A 122 -7.24 -5.61 -25.29
#